data_f8105ec02ac2542ebf592b1eb88ab3b2
#
_entry.id   f8105ec02ac2542ebf592b1eb88ab3b2
#
_cell.length_a   1.000
_cell.length_b   1.000
_cell.length_c   1.000
_cell.angle_alpha   90.00
_cell.angle_beta   90.00
_cell.angle_gamma   90.00
#
_symmetry.space_group_name_H-M   'P 1'
#
loop_
_entity.id
_entity.type
_entity.pdbx_description
1 polymer ?
#
loop_
_entity_poly.entity_id
_entity_poly.type
_entity_poly.pdbx_seq_one_letter_code
_entity_poly.pdbx_strand_id
1 'polypeptide(L)'
;MTGEVLLGSAIAIIVMAGCYNTTMFLLSRRRTRRVRGPRRKRLYVFLLACLNEEKVLAESLARITALPAGNFLALVIDDASDDGTADIARAADPERVRLLQRTLPNARRGKGAALNAGIRHLRESGLMDGYDPHDVIVCVVDADGRLDEHVVQSVDPFFDNPSVGATQVGVRMYNRHQGLLARLQDMEFVIYGDIFQCARRYIGSVGMGGNGQFMRLAALDSLAVPGQEAGPWSDSLTEDLDLGVRLIARGWTNQHCTAAAVSQQAVLDVRRLVRQRSRWFQGHLQSAGLVPLILRSVPTRAAVDLLYHLSSPVLILLTSLLPLSFLVAVAGTAIGSVQAGRPLITPMWIIGPYVLSFTAAYAYGFVYRRRERGLGLLRSILLSHVFIFYGYIWFAAGWWGLWRMLTGKQTWLKTART
;
A
#
# COMPACT_ATOMS: atom_id res chain seq x y z
N MET A 1 -16.66 -15.35 -34.27
CA MET A 1 -15.19 -15.26 -34.06
C MET A 1 -14.79 -14.16 -33.09
N THR A 2 -15.12 -12.88 -33.33
CA THR A 2 -14.74 -11.76 -32.41
C THR A 2 -15.42 -11.87 -31.03
N GLY A 3 -16.69 -12.24 -30.95
CA GLY A 3 -17.42 -12.37 -29.67
C GLY A 3 -16.94 -13.54 -28.81
N GLU A 4 -16.61 -14.66 -29.41
CA GLU A 4 -16.10 -15.85 -28.71
C GLU A 4 -14.69 -15.63 -28.16
N VAL A 5 -13.84 -14.92 -28.91
CA VAL A 5 -12.49 -14.54 -28.43
C VAL A 5 -12.58 -13.58 -27.25
N LEU A 6 -13.46 -12.58 -27.29
CA LEU A 6 -13.68 -11.65 -26.18
C LEU A 6 -14.20 -12.37 -24.93
N LEU A 7 -15.20 -13.25 -25.11
CA LEU A 7 -15.74 -14.05 -23.99
C LEU A 7 -14.68 -14.99 -23.41
N GLY A 8 -13.94 -15.68 -24.25
CA GLY A 8 -12.84 -16.57 -23.83
C GLY A 8 -11.75 -15.82 -23.05
N SER A 9 -11.36 -14.65 -23.53
CA SER A 9 -10.38 -13.79 -22.82
C SER A 9 -10.90 -13.29 -21.48
N ALA A 10 -12.18 -12.90 -21.40
CA ALA A 10 -12.83 -12.50 -20.17
C ALA A 10 -12.85 -13.63 -19.13
N ILE A 11 -13.25 -14.83 -19.55
CA ILE A 11 -13.27 -16.02 -18.70
C ILE A 11 -11.85 -16.34 -18.21
N ALA A 12 -10.84 -16.29 -19.09
CA ALA A 12 -9.45 -16.55 -18.73
C ALA A 12 -8.93 -15.56 -17.65
N ILE A 13 -9.22 -14.26 -17.79
CA ILE A 13 -8.85 -13.23 -16.80
C ILE A 13 -9.55 -13.51 -15.45
N ILE A 14 -10.84 -13.82 -15.46
CA ILE A 14 -11.61 -14.09 -14.25
C ILE A 14 -11.09 -15.35 -13.55
N VAL A 15 -10.82 -16.42 -14.28
CA VAL A 15 -10.28 -17.68 -13.74
C VAL A 15 -8.88 -17.44 -13.16
N MET A 16 -8.02 -16.74 -13.89
CA MET A 16 -6.67 -16.39 -13.41
C MET A 16 -6.73 -15.56 -12.11
N ALA A 17 -7.57 -14.54 -12.06
CA ALA A 17 -7.77 -13.73 -10.87
C ALA A 17 -8.35 -14.55 -9.71
N GLY A 18 -9.32 -15.44 -9.98
CA GLY A 18 -9.90 -16.34 -9.00
C GLY A 18 -8.88 -17.33 -8.42
N CYS A 19 -8.06 -17.95 -9.27
CA CYS A 19 -6.97 -18.83 -8.85
C CYS A 19 -5.93 -18.08 -8.00
N TYR A 20 -5.53 -16.89 -8.44
CA TYR A 20 -4.60 -16.05 -7.68
C TYR A 20 -5.16 -15.68 -6.30
N ASN A 21 -6.38 -15.15 -6.23
CA ASN A 21 -7.02 -14.78 -4.97
C ASN A 21 -7.18 -15.96 -4.01
N THR A 22 -7.60 -17.13 -4.52
CA THR A 22 -7.72 -18.37 -3.75
C THR A 22 -6.37 -18.82 -3.22
N THR A 23 -5.34 -18.80 -4.05
CA THR A 23 -3.96 -19.15 -3.65
C THR A 23 -3.46 -18.20 -2.55
N MET A 24 -3.64 -16.89 -2.72
CA MET A 24 -3.26 -15.91 -1.69
C MET A 24 -4.03 -16.12 -0.39
N PHE A 25 -5.32 -16.38 -0.45
CA PHE A 25 -6.12 -16.67 0.74
C PHE A 25 -5.61 -17.92 1.47
N LEU A 26 -5.33 -19.01 0.76
CA LEU A 26 -4.82 -20.25 1.36
C LEU A 26 -3.41 -20.05 1.95
N LEU A 27 -2.51 -19.39 1.23
CA LEU A 27 -1.16 -19.11 1.69
C LEU A 27 -1.15 -18.15 2.91
N SER A 28 -2.09 -17.20 2.98
CA SER A 28 -2.20 -16.28 4.12
C SER A 28 -2.47 -16.99 5.45
N ARG A 29 -3.02 -18.20 5.41
CA ARG A 29 -3.32 -19.04 6.59
C ARG A 29 -2.10 -19.78 7.12
N ARG A 30 -1.00 -19.87 6.33
CA ARG A 30 0.22 -20.55 6.75
C ARG A 30 0.98 -19.71 7.78
N ARG A 31 1.47 -20.39 8.81
CA ARG A 31 2.33 -19.75 9.82
C ARG A 31 3.75 -19.66 9.26
N THR A 32 4.28 -18.45 9.13
CA THR A 32 5.70 -18.25 8.83
C THR A 32 6.51 -18.45 10.10
N ARG A 33 7.55 -19.29 10.03
CA ARG A 33 8.48 -19.49 11.14
C ARG A 33 9.32 -18.22 11.28
N ARG A 34 9.29 -17.60 12.47
CA ARG A 34 10.22 -16.48 12.77
C ARG A 34 11.60 -17.06 13.03
N VAL A 35 12.58 -16.59 12.31
CA VAL A 35 14.00 -16.84 12.63
C VAL A 35 14.34 -15.89 13.77
N ARG A 36 14.71 -16.42 14.92
CA ARG A 36 15.18 -15.65 16.07
C ARG A 36 16.69 -15.54 16.01
N GLY A 37 17.21 -14.34 16.03
CA GLY A 37 18.62 -14.03 16.25
C GLY A 37 18.84 -13.47 17.66
N PRO A 38 20.07 -13.08 18.00
CA PRO A 38 20.36 -12.40 19.26
C PRO A 38 19.67 -11.03 19.27
N ARG A 39 19.06 -10.70 20.43
CA ARG A 39 18.48 -9.36 20.62
C ARG A 39 19.61 -8.33 20.63
N ARG A 40 19.45 -7.27 19.81
CA ARG A 40 20.37 -6.15 19.71
C ARG A 40 19.70 -4.87 20.16
N LYS A 41 20.48 -3.93 20.69
CA LYS A 41 19.99 -2.58 20.99
C LYS A 41 19.94 -1.81 19.67
N ARG A 42 18.73 -1.49 19.18
CA ARG A 42 18.51 -0.79 17.93
C ARG A 42 18.10 0.65 18.17
N LEU A 43 18.50 1.53 17.26
CA LEU A 43 17.99 2.89 17.14
C LEU A 43 16.83 2.90 16.15
N TYR A 44 15.68 3.45 16.54
CA TYR A 44 14.54 3.67 15.66
C TYR A 44 14.48 5.13 15.24
N VAL A 45 14.44 5.39 13.94
CA VAL A 45 14.36 6.74 13.38
C VAL A 45 13.07 6.88 12.59
N PHE A 46 12.14 7.68 13.10
CA PHE A 46 10.87 7.95 12.43
C PHE A 46 11.03 9.15 11.49
N LEU A 47 10.81 8.95 10.19
CA LEU A 47 10.82 10.00 9.17
C LEU A 47 9.40 10.41 8.81
N LEU A 48 9.08 11.69 8.96
CA LEU A 48 7.80 12.30 8.61
C LEU A 48 8.03 13.36 7.53
N ALA A 49 7.76 13.02 6.27
CA ALA A 49 7.79 14.00 5.18
C ALA A 49 6.48 14.80 5.16
N CYS A 50 6.57 16.08 5.45
CA CYS A 50 5.42 16.97 5.65
C CYS A 50 5.42 18.10 4.62
N LEU A 51 4.23 18.39 4.07
CA LEU A 51 3.93 19.56 3.28
C LEU A 51 2.51 20.03 3.61
N ASN A 52 2.37 21.15 4.33
CA ASN A 52 1.08 21.69 4.78
C ASN A 52 0.25 20.67 5.56
N GLU A 53 0.76 20.19 6.69
CA GLU A 53 0.17 19.15 7.54
C GLU A 53 -0.18 19.65 8.97
N GLU A 54 -0.34 20.96 9.17
CA GLU A 54 -0.61 21.57 10.49
C GLU A 54 -1.79 20.93 11.24
N LYS A 55 -2.81 20.44 10.50
CA LYS A 55 -4.03 19.85 11.08
C LYS A 55 -3.83 18.49 11.75
N VAL A 56 -2.79 17.76 11.38
CA VAL A 56 -2.63 16.34 11.77
C VAL A 56 -1.30 16.02 12.42
N LEU A 57 -0.26 16.82 12.17
CA LEU A 57 1.11 16.52 12.61
C LEU A 57 1.25 16.41 14.12
N ALA A 58 0.61 17.32 14.87
CA ALA A 58 0.73 17.36 16.33
C ALA A 58 0.32 16.04 16.99
N GLU A 59 -0.78 15.43 16.53
CA GLU A 59 -1.25 14.14 17.09
C GLU A 59 -0.32 13.00 16.72
N SER A 60 0.21 12.98 15.50
CA SER A 60 1.17 11.96 15.07
C SER A 60 2.46 12.01 15.88
N LEU A 61 3.00 13.22 16.12
CA LEU A 61 4.18 13.42 16.97
C LEU A 61 3.92 13.02 18.42
N ALA A 62 2.77 13.40 19.00
CA ALA A 62 2.40 13.00 20.35
C ALA A 62 2.38 11.48 20.52
N ARG A 63 1.89 10.74 19.53
CA ARG A 63 1.91 9.27 19.56
C ARG A 63 3.29 8.67 19.42
N ILE A 64 4.14 9.25 18.58
CA ILE A 64 5.53 8.80 18.43
C ILE A 64 6.31 9.06 19.72
N THR A 65 6.20 10.25 20.31
CA THR A 65 6.93 10.60 21.54
C THR A 65 6.45 9.82 22.76
N ALA A 66 5.19 9.31 22.75
CA ALA A 66 4.64 8.45 23.79
C ALA A 66 5.00 6.95 23.63
N LEU A 67 5.74 6.56 22.57
CA LEU A 67 6.12 5.14 22.39
C LEU A 67 6.98 4.65 23.57
N PRO A 68 6.67 3.48 24.16
CA PRO A 68 7.43 2.89 25.26
C PRO A 68 8.76 2.26 24.77
N ALA A 69 9.40 2.86 23.79
CA ALA A 69 10.71 2.47 23.27
C ALA A 69 11.76 3.45 23.76
N GLY A 70 12.83 2.94 24.38
CA GLY A 70 13.84 3.80 24.99
C GLY A 70 14.80 4.49 24.01
N ASN A 71 14.86 4.03 22.77
CA ASN A 71 15.92 4.43 21.84
C ASN A 71 15.35 4.76 20.46
N PHE A 72 14.77 5.95 20.37
CA PHE A 72 14.23 6.44 19.11
C PHE A 72 14.36 7.95 18.97
N LEU A 73 14.30 8.40 17.72
CA LEU A 73 14.19 9.79 17.37
C LEU A 73 13.19 9.96 16.22
N ALA A 74 12.52 11.10 16.13
CA ALA A 74 11.66 11.48 15.01
C ALA A 74 12.29 12.65 14.27
N LEU A 75 12.38 12.56 12.94
CA LEU A 75 12.80 13.65 12.06
C LEU A 75 11.60 14.08 11.22
N VAL A 76 11.10 15.28 11.50
CA VAL A 76 10.11 15.95 10.65
C VAL A 76 10.87 16.63 9.52
N ILE A 77 10.50 16.31 8.29
CA ILE A 77 11.06 16.90 7.08
C ILE A 77 9.99 17.82 6.50
N ASP A 78 10.11 19.09 6.80
CA ASP A 78 9.22 20.13 6.28
C ASP A 78 9.64 20.51 4.86
N ASP A 79 8.82 20.14 3.89
CA ASP A 79 9.10 20.30 2.45
C ASP A 79 8.65 21.68 1.93
N ALA A 80 9.02 22.75 2.65
CA ALA A 80 8.65 24.13 2.41
C ALA A 80 7.14 24.39 2.59
N SER A 81 6.57 24.01 3.74
CA SER A 81 5.18 24.30 4.07
C SER A 81 4.91 25.80 4.17
N ASP A 82 3.69 26.18 3.80
CA ASP A 82 3.19 27.57 3.87
C ASP A 82 2.26 27.78 5.10
N ASP A 83 2.06 26.74 5.94
CA ASP A 83 1.21 26.72 7.14
C ASP A 83 2.03 26.53 8.43
N GLY A 84 1.37 26.28 9.56
CA GLY A 84 1.99 26.06 10.87
C GLY A 84 2.75 24.75 11.05
N THR A 85 2.98 23.97 10.00
CA THR A 85 3.64 22.64 10.09
C THR A 85 5.01 22.69 10.78
N ALA A 86 5.87 23.63 10.37
CA ALA A 86 7.22 23.77 10.95
C ALA A 86 7.19 24.21 12.42
N ASP A 87 6.24 25.07 12.80
CA ASP A 87 6.12 25.56 14.18
C ASP A 87 5.65 24.46 15.13
N ILE A 88 4.72 23.60 14.67
CA ILE A 88 4.30 22.39 15.41
C ILE A 88 5.50 21.47 15.66
N ALA A 89 6.34 21.24 14.64
CA ALA A 89 7.51 20.41 14.80
C ALA A 89 8.56 20.99 15.76
N ARG A 90 8.77 22.32 15.76
CA ARG A 90 9.67 23.01 16.69
C ARG A 90 9.18 23.00 18.14
N ALA A 91 7.85 23.05 18.33
CA ALA A 91 7.23 23.04 19.65
C ALA A 91 7.15 21.63 20.26
N ALA A 92 7.43 20.58 19.48
CA ALA A 92 7.44 19.21 19.95
C ALA A 92 8.65 18.92 20.85
N ASP A 93 8.68 17.73 21.47
CA ASP A 93 9.74 17.25 22.36
C ASP A 93 11.15 17.47 21.75
N PRO A 94 11.97 18.41 22.28
CA PRO A 94 13.27 18.76 21.68
C PRO A 94 14.32 17.67 21.87
N GLU A 95 14.12 16.72 22.76
CA GLU A 95 15.05 15.60 22.96
C GLU A 95 14.83 14.51 21.90
N ARG A 96 13.60 14.33 21.44
CA ARG A 96 13.19 13.22 20.57
C ARG A 96 12.80 13.65 19.17
N VAL A 97 12.42 14.91 18.96
CA VAL A 97 11.98 15.43 17.66
C VAL A 97 13.01 16.38 17.08
N ARG A 98 13.35 16.20 15.83
CA ARG A 98 14.21 17.08 15.05
C ARG A 98 13.44 17.60 13.84
N LEU A 99 13.74 18.80 13.40
CA LEU A 99 13.15 19.42 12.23
C LEU A 99 14.23 19.68 11.17
N LEU A 100 14.00 19.15 9.98
CA LEU A 100 14.71 19.51 8.76
C LEU A 100 13.80 20.35 7.88
N GLN A 101 14.10 21.64 7.72
CA GLN A 101 13.39 22.50 6.79
C GLN A 101 14.10 22.53 5.44
N ARG A 102 13.35 22.18 4.40
CA ARG A 102 13.81 22.25 3.01
C ARG A 102 13.31 23.55 2.38
N THR A 103 14.06 24.07 1.43
CA THR A 103 13.74 25.30 0.70
C THR A 103 13.72 25.05 -0.80
N LEU A 104 13.00 25.92 -1.53
CA LEU A 104 13.05 25.93 -2.98
C LEU A 104 14.47 26.31 -3.47
N PRO A 105 14.96 25.77 -4.59
CA PRO A 105 14.25 24.91 -5.56
C PRO A 105 14.25 23.41 -5.22
N ASN A 106 14.90 22.99 -4.15
CA ASN A 106 15.06 21.57 -3.80
C ASN A 106 13.83 20.97 -3.10
N ALA A 107 13.01 21.81 -2.42
CA ALA A 107 11.76 21.38 -1.82
C ALA A 107 10.64 21.16 -2.87
N ARG A 108 9.56 20.49 -2.44
CA ARG A 108 8.34 20.20 -3.24
C ARG A 108 8.57 19.33 -4.47
N ARG A 109 9.64 18.54 -4.47
CA ARG A 109 10.00 17.61 -5.56
C ARG A 109 9.48 16.18 -5.36
N GLY A 110 8.57 15.99 -4.42
CA GLY A 110 7.97 14.70 -4.10
C GLY A 110 8.47 14.07 -2.80
N LYS A 111 7.71 13.07 -2.32
CA LYS A 111 7.96 12.42 -1.02
C LYS A 111 9.33 11.72 -1.00
N GLY A 112 9.70 11.00 -2.07
CA GLY A 112 11.00 10.35 -2.18
C GLY A 112 12.18 11.32 -2.02
N ALA A 113 12.12 12.49 -2.67
CA ALA A 113 13.14 13.52 -2.55
C ALA A 113 13.24 14.10 -1.13
N ALA A 114 12.11 14.26 -0.43
CA ALA A 114 12.10 14.70 0.97
C ALA A 114 12.72 13.63 1.88
N LEU A 115 12.33 12.36 1.75
CA LEU A 115 12.90 11.25 2.51
C LEU A 115 14.41 11.08 2.28
N ASN A 116 14.88 11.23 1.03
CA ASN A 116 16.30 11.19 0.69
C ASN A 116 17.08 12.34 1.39
N ALA A 117 16.51 13.55 1.43
CA ALA A 117 17.11 14.66 2.18
C ALA A 117 17.17 14.36 3.69
N GLY A 118 16.13 13.71 4.25
CA GLY A 118 16.12 13.26 5.64
C GLY A 118 17.24 12.27 5.96
N ILE A 119 17.44 11.24 5.14
CA ILE A 119 18.54 10.26 5.34
C ILE A 119 19.91 10.94 5.24
N ARG A 120 20.09 11.85 4.30
CA ARG A 120 21.34 12.62 4.18
C ARG A 120 21.61 13.43 5.44
N HIS A 121 20.62 14.20 5.89
CA HIS A 121 20.70 14.98 7.12
C HIS A 121 21.05 14.13 8.35
N LEU A 122 20.44 12.94 8.49
CA LEU A 122 20.74 12.03 9.59
C LEU A 122 22.20 11.53 9.57
N ARG A 123 22.80 11.33 8.39
CA ARG A 123 24.20 10.94 8.26
C ARG A 123 25.17 12.08 8.59
N GLU A 124 24.80 13.30 8.15
CA GLU A 124 25.65 14.50 8.32
C GLU A 124 25.58 15.07 9.73
N SER A 125 24.49 14.84 10.47
CA SER A 125 24.24 15.44 11.79
C SER A 125 24.86 14.68 12.96
N GLY A 126 25.46 13.51 12.73
CA GLY A 126 25.97 12.65 13.80
C GLY A 126 24.91 12.00 14.69
N LEU A 127 23.61 12.17 14.39
CA LEU A 127 22.52 11.63 15.21
C LEU A 127 22.46 10.09 15.25
N MET A 128 23.16 9.44 14.34
CA MET A 128 23.28 7.97 14.27
C MET A 128 24.69 7.49 14.64
N ASP A 129 25.58 8.36 15.09
CA ASP A 129 26.97 7.99 15.43
C ASP A 129 27.01 6.94 16.53
N GLY A 130 27.92 5.98 16.40
CA GLY A 130 28.07 4.87 17.33
C GLY A 130 27.09 3.72 17.12
N TYR A 131 26.19 3.79 16.12
CA TYR A 131 25.31 2.68 15.73
C TYR A 131 25.80 2.03 14.44
N ASP A 132 25.81 0.69 14.44
CA ASP A 132 25.96 -0.07 13.20
C ASP A 132 24.73 0.17 12.30
N PRO A 133 24.88 0.47 11.00
CA PRO A 133 23.75 0.58 10.06
C PRO A 133 22.82 -0.63 10.05
N HIS A 134 23.27 -1.80 10.47
CA HIS A 134 22.44 -2.98 10.69
C HIS A 134 21.53 -2.86 11.91
N ASP A 135 21.83 -2.02 12.87
CA ASP A 135 21.08 -1.82 14.09
C ASP A 135 20.32 -0.48 14.12
N VAL A 136 20.35 0.29 13.03
CA VAL A 136 19.48 1.47 12.82
C VAL A 136 18.29 1.06 11.96
N ILE A 137 17.08 1.30 12.48
CA ILE A 137 15.82 1.03 11.79
C ILE A 137 15.11 2.34 11.47
N VAL A 138 15.01 2.64 10.19
CA VAL A 138 14.30 3.83 9.68
C VAL A 138 12.83 3.47 9.46
N CYS A 139 11.93 4.25 10.04
CA CYS A 139 10.49 4.09 9.86
C CYS A 139 9.92 5.30 9.11
N VAL A 140 9.27 5.09 7.99
CA VAL A 140 8.51 6.16 7.31
C VAL A 140 7.08 6.17 7.83
N VAL A 141 6.64 7.33 8.30
CA VAL A 141 5.29 7.58 8.81
C VAL A 141 4.73 8.81 8.10
N ASP A 142 3.53 8.69 7.55
CA ASP A 142 2.83 9.84 7.00
C ASP A 142 2.44 10.83 8.13
N ALA A 143 2.32 12.10 7.81
CA ALA A 143 2.03 13.15 8.80
C ALA A 143 0.71 12.94 9.59
N ASP A 144 -0.25 12.17 9.03
CA ASP A 144 -1.48 11.74 9.69
C ASP A 144 -1.38 10.32 10.28
N GLY A 145 -0.20 9.72 10.26
CA GLY A 145 0.06 8.36 10.72
C GLY A 145 0.03 8.23 12.23
N ARG A 146 -0.89 7.40 12.74
CA ARG A 146 -1.04 7.11 14.16
C ARG A 146 -0.54 5.71 14.42
N LEU A 147 0.67 5.57 14.90
CA LEU A 147 1.28 4.29 15.22
C LEU A 147 0.61 3.66 16.45
N ASP A 148 0.45 2.33 16.43
CA ASP A 148 0.10 1.58 17.65
C ASP A 148 1.21 1.73 18.69
N GLU A 149 0.84 1.84 19.97
CA GLU A 149 1.78 2.03 21.09
C GLU A 149 2.85 0.94 21.20
N HIS A 150 2.53 -0.29 20.79
CA HIS A 150 3.45 -1.43 20.83
C HIS A 150 4.08 -1.75 19.46
N VAL A 151 4.11 -0.79 18.53
CA VAL A 151 4.61 -1.02 17.18
C VAL A 151 6.07 -1.45 17.17
N VAL A 152 6.94 -0.79 17.94
CA VAL A 152 8.37 -1.12 18.00
C VAL A 152 8.57 -2.53 18.54
N GLN A 153 7.93 -2.90 19.66
CA GLN A 153 8.03 -4.24 20.24
C GLN A 153 7.51 -5.33 19.28
N SER A 154 6.52 -4.99 18.45
CA SER A 154 5.94 -5.92 17.47
C SER A 154 6.84 -6.12 16.25
N VAL A 155 7.60 -5.09 15.85
CA VAL A 155 8.44 -5.09 14.65
C VAL A 155 9.87 -5.56 14.96
N ASP A 156 10.41 -5.18 16.12
CA ASP A 156 11.80 -5.47 16.53
C ASP A 156 12.24 -6.94 16.30
N PRO A 157 11.41 -7.96 16.65
CA PRO A 157 11.81 -9.36 16.47
C PRO A 157 12.00 -9.80 15.01
N PHE A 158 11.52 -9.03 14.02
CA PHE A 158 11.79 -9.36 12.62
C PHE A 158 13.24 -9.04 12.24
N PHE A 159 13.78 -7.98 12.82
CA PHE A 159 15.15 -7.53 12.58
C PHE A 159 16.22 -8.34 13.33
N ASP A 160 15.83 -9.32 14.17
CA ASP A 160 16.77 -10.32 14.70
C ASP A 160 17.34 -11.21 13.59
N ASN A 161 16.61 -11.36 12.48
CA ASN A 161 17.13 -11.99 11.28
C ASN A 161 17.93 -10.94 10.45
N PRO A 162 19.25 -11.11 10.26
CA PRO A 162 20.07 -10.15 9.53
C PRO A 162 19.69 -10.00 8.05
N SER A 163 19.00 -10.98 7.45
CA SER A 163 18.54 -10.90 6.06
C SER A 163 17.29 -10.03 5.89
N VAL A 164 16.59 -9.67 6.99
CA VAL A 164 15.42 -8.81 6.92
C VAL A 164 15.86 -7.36 6.71
N GLY A 165 15.57 -6.85 5.52
CA GLY A 165 15.83 -5.47 5.15
C GLY A 165 14.67 -4.53 5.47
N ALA A 166 13.42 -5.02 5.39
CA ALA A 166 12.23 -4.20 5.64
C ALA A 166 11.09 -4.99 6.27
N THR A 167 10.23 -4.27 7.02
CA THR A 167 9.00 -4.81 7.61
C THR A 167 7.89 -3.79 7.47
N GLN A 168 6.79 -4.14 6.79
CA GLN A 168 5.57 -3.34 6.69
C GLN A 168 4.59 -3.73 7.79
N VAL A 169 4.05 -2.77 8.53
CA VAL A 169 2.93 -3.01 9.45
C VAL A 169 1.58 -2.91 8.74
N GLY A 170 0.52 -3.39 9.38
CA GLY A 170 -0.84 -3.22 8.88
C GLY A 170 -1.23 -1.74 8.78
N VAL A 171 -2.13 -1.41 7.86
CA VAL A 171 -2.70 -0.06 7.75
C VAL A 171 -4.18 -0.13 8.11
N ARG A 172 -4.65 0.82 8.92
CA ARG A 172 -6.05 0.96 9.34
C ARG A 172 -6.54 2.39 9.08
N MET A 173 -7.86 2.56 9.05
CA MET A 173 -8.47 3.89 8.99
C MET A 173 -9.02 4.26 10.37
N TYR A 174 -8.47 5.32 11.03
CA TYR A 174 -8.94 5.70 12.36
C TYR A 174 -10.37 6.27 12.33
N ASN A 175 -10.77 6.88 11.22
CA ASN A 175 -12.12 7.43 11.01
C ASN A 175 -13.08 6.45 10.28
N ARG A 176 -12.82 5.13 10.29
CA ARG A 176 -13.63 4.11 9.59
C ARG A 176 -15.11 4.05 10.02
N HIS A 177 -15.44 4.63 11.17
CA HIS A 177 -16.81 4.69 11.68
C HIS A 177 -17.59 5.95 11.23
N GLN A 178 -16.94 6.92 10.56
CA GLN A 178 -17.56 8.15 10.11
C GLN A 178 -18.40 7.99 8.81
N GLY A 179 -18.38 6.81 8.20
CA GLY A 179 -19.22 6.53 7.04
C GLY A 179 -18.86 5.23 6.32
N LEU A 180 -19.72 4.84 5.39
CA LEU A 180 -19.55 3.60 4.62
C LEU A 180 -18.28 3.64 3.78
N LEU A 181 -17.98 4.78 3.12
CA LEU A 181 -16.81 4.94 2.26
C LEU A 181 -15.50 4.76 3.05
N ALA A 182 -15.42 5.33 4.27
CA ALA A 182 -14.26 5.17 5.14
C ALA A 182 -14.10 3.71 5.60
N ARG A 183 -15.20 3.03 5.92
CA ARG A 183 -15.20 1.62 6.30
C ARG A 183 -14.75 0.69 5.17
N LEU A 184 -15.14 0.99 3.93
CA LEU A 184 -14.72 0.21 2.76
C LEU A 184 -13.23 0.37 2.48
N GLN A 185 -12.67 1.57 2.68
CA GLN A 185 -11.23 1.79 2.61
C GLN A 185 -10.49 1.00 3.73
N ASP A 186 -10.99 1.01 4.96
CA ASP A 186 -10.41 0.20 6.05
C ASP A 186 -10.46 -1.30 5.71
N MET A 187 -11.57 -1.78 5.16
CA MET A 187 -11.71 -3.17 4.70
C MET A 187 -10.70 -3.51 3.60
N GLU A 188 -10.50 -2.62 2.61
CA GLU A 188 -9.51 -2.77 1.54
C GLU A 188 -8.10 -2.98 2.10
N PHE A 189 -7.66 -2.12 3.03
CA PHE A 189 -6.33 -2.23 3.63
C PHE A 189 -6.18 -3.46 4.54
N VAL A 190 -7.22 -3.84 5.27
CA VAL A 190 -7.21 -5.08 6.07
C VAL A 190 -7.09 -6.31 5.17
N ILE A 191 -7.83 -6.37 4.07
CA ILE A 191 -7.74 -7.46 3.09
C ILE A 191 -6.34 -7.52 2.49
N TYR A 192 -5.81 -6.38 2.08
CA TYR A 192 -4.47 -6.30 1.52
C TYR A 192 -3.40 -6.81 2.51
N GLY A 193 -3.45 -6.37 3.77
CA GLY A 193 -2.53 -6.80 4.82
C GLY A 193 -2.69 -8.27 5.21
N ASP A 194 -3.92 -8.67 5.58
CA ASP A 194 -4.17 -9.97 6.21
C ASP A 194 -4.23 -11.14 5.21
N ILE A 195 -4.47 -10.85 3.92
CA ILE A 195 -4.47 -11.88 2.87
C ILE A 195 -3.22 -11.75 2.02
N PHE A 196 -3.08 -10.66 1.26
CA PHE A 196 -2.04 -10.57 0.24
C PHE A 196 -0.64 -10.43 0.85
N GLN A 197 -0.42 -9.49 1.77
CA GLN A 197 0.89 -9.33 2.39
C GLN A 197 1.27 -10.54 3.28
N CYS A 198 0.30 -11.17 3.95
CA CYS A 198 0.53 -12.41 4.69
C CYS A 198 0.94 -13.57 3.78
N ALA A 199 0.31 -13.73 2.61
CA ALA A 199 0.69 -14.72 1.61
C ALA A 199 2.09 -14.44 1.05
N ARG A 200 2.35 -13.17 0.73
CA ARG A 200 3.64 -12.68 0.20
C ARG A 200 4.81 -12.91 1.14
N ARG A 201 4.59 -12.92 2.47
CA ARG A 201 5.62 -13.35 3.44
C ARG A 201 6.13 -14.76 3.12
N TYR A 202 5.24 -15.66 2.70
CA TYR A 202 5.60 -17.01 2.35
C TYR A 202 6.24 -17.11 0.96
N ILE A 203 5.80 -16.26 0.02
CA ILE A 203 6.32 -16.20 -1.34
C ILE A 203 7.68 -15.48 -1.38
N GLY A 204 7.91 -14.49 -0.52
CA GLY A 204 9.10 -13.64 -0.50
C GLY A 204 8.95 -12.34 -1.29
N SER A 205 7.72 -11.90 -1.54
CA SER A 205 7.36 -10.74 -2.37
C SER A 205 6.60 -9.65 -1.62
N VAL A 206 6.80 -9.54 -0.30
CA VAL A 206 6.13 -8.51 0.51
C VAL A 206 6.47 -7.12 -0.02
N GLY A 207 5.42 -6.36 -0.39
CA GLY A 207 5.55 -4.98 -0.83
C GLY A 207 5.61 -3.99 0.34
N MET A 208 6.15 -2.81 0.06
CA MET A 208 6.10 -1.66 0.98
C MET A 208 4.94 -0.75 0.61
N GLY A 209 4.38 -0.02 1.55
CA GLY A 209 3.15 0.75 1.39
C GLY A 209 3.19 2.16 1.97
N GLY A 210 4.30 2.86 1.86
CA GLY A 210 4.43 4.30 2.10
C GLY A 210 4.24 4.79 3.55
N ASN A 211 3.41 4.12 4.35
CA ASN A 211 3.12 4.48 5.74
C ASN A 211 3.32 3.26 6.65
N GLY A 212 4.08 3.43 7.74
CA GLY A 212 4.41 2.34 8.66
C GLY A 212 5.35 1.29 8.07
N GLN A 213 6.28 1.70 7.22
CA GLN A 213 7.35 0.85 6.71
C GLN A 213 8.63 1.03 7.53
N PHE A 214 9.13 -0.05 8.10
CA PHE A 214 10.35 -0.10 8.89
C PHE A 214 11.45 -0.72 8.05
N MET A 215 12.58 -0.07 7.92
CA MET A 215 13.67 -0.48 7.02
C MET A 215 15.01 -0.40 7.75
N ARG A 216 15.82 -1.40 7.60
CA ARG A 216 17.19 -1.41 8.07
C ARG A 216 18.02 -0.38 7.29
N LEU A 217 18.79 0.47 7.95
CA LEU A 217 19.61 1.47 7.28
C LEU A 217 20.62 0.82 6.32
N ALA A 218 21.25 -0.29 6.71
CA ALA A 218 22.15 -1.03 5.83
C ALA A 218 21.44 -1.53 4.55
N ALA A 219 20.12 -1.84 4.62
CA ALA A 219 19.36 -2.21 3.45
C ALA A 219 19.10 -1.01 2.54
N LEU A 220 18.80 0.16 3.10
CA LEU A 220 18.69 1.41 2.35
C LEU A 220 20.02 1.79 1.69
N ASP A 221 21.13 1.63 2.42
CA ASP A 221 22.49 1.92 1.91
C ASP A 221 22.86 1.03 0.72
N SER A 222 22.39 -0.22 0.71
CA SER A 222 22.61 -1.14 -0.41
C SER A 222 21.96 -0.71 -1.73
N LEU A 223 20.98 0.21 -1.67
CA LEU A 223 20.32 0.78 -2.83
C LEU A 223 21.01 2.03 -3.38
N ALA A 224 21.95 2.60 -2.63
CA ALA A 224 22.71 3.77 -3.09
C ALA A 224 23.56 3.40 -4.32
N VAL A 225 23.58 4.28 -5.31
CA VAL A 225 24.43 4.15 -6.48
C VAL A 225 25.69 4.98 -6.24
N PRO A 226 26.90 4.40 -6.25
CA PRO A 226 28.13 5.16 -6.07
C PRO A 226 28.21 6.33 -7.07
N GLY A 227 28.54 7.53 -6.55
CA GLY A 227 28.68 8.75 -7.39
C GLY A 227 27.36 9.44 -7.74
N GLN A 228 26.20 8.95 -7.29
CA GLN A 228 24.92 9.64 -7.41
C GLN A 228 24.49 10.17 -6.03
N GLU A 229 24.13 11.45 -5.96
CA GLU A 229 23.53 12.04 -4.76
C GLU A 229 22.10 11.53 -4.47
N ALA A 230 21.53 10.75 -5.39
CA ALA A 230 20.23 10.16 -5.26
C ALA A 230 20.24 9.14 -4.10
N GLY A 231 19.40 9.36 -3.09
CA GLY A 231 19.21 8.45 -1.97
C GLY A 231 18.41 7.20 -2.36
N PRO A 232 17.99 6.38 -1.38
CA PRO A 232 17.34 5.10 -1.64
C PRO A 232 15.96 5.20 -2.30
N TRP A 233 15.22 6.29 -2.14
CA TRP A 233 13.91 6.47 -2.79
C TRP A 233 14.05 7.07 -4.18
N SER A 234 13.30 6.53 -5.13
CA SER A 234 13.20 7.04 -6.51
C SER A 234 12.18 8.19 -6.60
N ASP A 235 12.15 8.84 -7.77
CA ASP A 235 11.17 9.88 -8.10
C ASP A 235 9.80 9.31 -8.53
N SER A 236 9.56 8.00 -8.34
CA SER A 236 8.28 7.35 -8.63
C SER A 236 7.15 7.94 -7.79
N LEU A 237 5.93 7.99 -8.34
CA LEU A 237 4.73 8.34 -7.58
C LEU A 237 4.33 7.28 -6.55
N THR A 238 4.94 6.08 -6.63
CA THR A 238 4.86 4.98 -5.67
C THR A 238 6.29 4.58 -5.30
N GLU A 239 7.00 5.52 -4.66
CA GLU A 239 8.39 5.38 -4.23
C GLU A 239 8.60 4.19 -3.26
N ASP A 240 7.55 3.84 -2.53
CA ASP A 240 7.47 2.74 -1.59
C ASP A 240 7.45 1.37 -2.30
N LEU A 241 6.62 1.21 -3.33
CA LEU A 241 6.56 0.00 -4.16
C LEU A 241 7.90 -0.22 -4.86
N ASP A 242 8.45 0.83 -5.47
CA ASP A 242 9.76 0.80 -6.13
C ASP A 242 10.86 0.36 -5.16
N LEU A 243 10.94 1.00 -3.99
CA LEU A 243 11.89 0.66 -2.93
C LEU A 243 11.75 -0.81 -2.52
N GLY A 244 10.52 -1.27 -2.26
CA GLY A 244 10.26 -2.63 -1.82
C GLY A 244 10.75 -3.68 -2.82
N VAL A 245 10.55 -3.47 -4.11
CA VAL A 245 11.03 -4.36 -5.18
C VAL A 245 12.55 -4.34 -5.27
N ARG A 246 13.18 -3.16 -5.20
CA ARG A 246 14.64 -3.03 -5.26
C ARG A 246 15.35 -3.68 -4.08
N LEU A 247 14.76 -3.62 -2.88
CA LEU A 247 15.28 -4.34 -1.71
C LEU A 247 15.30 -5.87 -1.95
N ILE A 248 14.20 -6.43 -2.47
CA ILE A 248 14.12 -7.86 -2.79
C ILE A 248 15.16 -8.23 -3.87
N ALA A 249 15.30 -7.40 -4.90
CA ALA A 249 16.27 -7.61 -5.97
C ALA A 249 17.74 -7.53 -5.49
N ARG A 250 18.01 -6.85 -4.38
CA ARG A 250 19.32 -6.82 -3.71
C ARG A 250 19.52 -7.97 -2.72
N GLY A 251 18.57 -8.92 -2.65
CA GLY A 251 18.65 -10.09 -1.79
C GLY A 251 18.12 -9.90 -0.37
N TRP A 252 17.56 -8.72 -0.04
CA TRP A 252 16.92 -8.52 1.25
C TRP A 252 15.56 -9.19 1.32
N THR A 253 15.18 -9.60 2.52
CA THR A 253 13.85 -10.14 2.79
C THR A 253 12.94 -9.03 3.32
N ASN A 254 11.83 -8.79 2.65
CA ASN A 254 10.76 -7.95 3.17
C ASN A 254 9.77 -8.80 3.98
N GLN A 255 9.28 -8.24 5.10
CA GLN A 255 8.35 -8.90 6.01
C GLN A 255 7.08 -8.05 6.22
N HIS A 256 6.01 -8.69 6.71
CA HIS A 256 4.77 -8.01 7.08
C HIS A 256 4.42 -8.34 8.53
N CYS A 257 4.23 -7.32 9.37
CA CYS A 257 3.82 -7.46 10.77
C CYS A 257 2.32 -7.26 10.90
N THR A 258 1.60 -8.30 11.33
CA THR A 258 0.15 -8.25 11.58
C THR A 258 -0.21 -7.94 13.03
N ALA A 259 0.80 -7.86 13.91
CA ALA A 259 0.60 -7.62 15.35
C ALA A 259 0.47 -6.13 15.70
N ALA A 260 0.89 -5.25 14.78
CA ALA A 260 0.78 -3.81 14.92
C ALA A 260 0.28 -3.19 13.62
N ALA A 261 -0.25 -1.98 13.74
CA ALA A 261 -0.73 -1.19 12.61
C ALA A 261 -0.33 0.29 12.76
N VAL A 262 -0.35 0.98 11.63
CA VAL A 262 -0.45 2.44 11.57
C VAL A 262 -1.86 2.80 11.11
N SER A 263 -2.50 3.72 11.82
CA SER A 263 -3.82 4.23 11.44
C SER A 263 -3.66 5.58 10.74
N GLN A 264 -4.41 5.79 9.65
CA GLN A 264 -4.41 7.02 8.86
C GLN A 264 -5.83 7.48 8.57
N GLN A 265 -5.99 8.68 8.00
CA GLN A 265 -7.31 9.23 7.68
C GLN A 265 -7.85 8.65 6.37
N ALA A 266 -9.04 8.01 6.42
CA ALA A 266 -9.78 7.67 5.21
C ALA A 266 -10.38 8.93 4.57
N VAL A 267 -10.41 8.95 3.26
CA VAL A 267 -11.06 10.00 2.46
C VAL A 267 -12.59 9.82 2.51
N LEU A 268 -13.32 10.88 2.85
CA LEU A 268 -14.78 10.82 3.00
C LEU A 268 -15.56 11.21 1.73
N ASP A 269 -14.86 11.73 0.72
CA ASP A 269 -15.45 12.17 -0.55
C ASP A 269 -14.98 11.27 -1.72
N VAL A 270 -15.93 10.80 -2.54
CA VAL A 270 -15.66 9.87 -3.65
C VAL A 270 -14.75 10.50 -4.71
N ARG A 271 -14.93 11.79 -5.04
CA ARG A 271 -14.12 12.46 -6.07
C ARG A 271 -12.66 12.60 -5.59
N ARG A 272 -12.49 12.94 -4.31
CA ARG A 272 -11.14 12.99 -3.68
C ARG A 272 -10.51 11.60 -3.64
N LEU A 273 -11.28 10.55 -3.34
CA LEU A 273 -10.80 9.18 -3.33
C LEU A 273 -10.37 8.73 -4.73
N VAL A 274 -11.17 8.96 -5.77
CA VAL A 274 -10.80 8.66 -7.17
C VAL A 274 -9.52 9.41 -7.56
N ARG A 275 -9.35 10.67 -7.15
CA ARG A 275 -8.13 11.45 -7.40
C ARG A 275 -6.90 10.83 -6.70
N GLN A 276 -7.05 10.40 -5.44
CA GLN A 276 -5.99 9.71 -4.71
C GLN A 276 -5.60 8.39 -5.38
N ARG A 277 -6.59 7.57 -5.74
CA ARG A 277 -6.39 6.27 -6.38
C ARG A 277 -5.82 6.42 -7.81
N SER A 278 -6.18 7.45 -8.56
CA SER A 278 -5.62 7.71 -9.89
C SER A 278 -4.10 7.99 -9.84
N ARG A 279 -3.63 8.67 -8.79
CA ARG A 279 -2.20 8.88 -8.55
C ARG A 279 -1.48 7.56 -8.25
N TRP A 280 -2.07 6.72 -7.37
CA TRP A 280 -1.49 5.41 -7.07
C TRP A 280 -1.47 4.49 -8.29
N PHE A 281 -2.55 4.52 -9.07
CA PHE A 281 -2.63 3.78 -10.31
C PHE A 281 -1.56 4.21 -11.33
N GLN A 282 -1.37 5.51 -11.50
CA GLN A 282 -0.32 6.07 -12.37
C GLN A 282 1.08 5.64 -11.91
N GLY A 283 1.38 5.75 -10.61
CA GLY A 283 2.67 5.29 -10.05
C GLY A 283 2.89 3.79 -10.25
N HIS A 284 1.84 2.99 -10.11
CA HIS A 284 1.91 1.56 -10.33
C HIS A 284 2.16 1.22 -11.82
N LEU A 285 1.55 1.96 -12.77
CA LEU A 285 1.90 1.84 -14.20
C LEU A 285 3.37 2.18 -14.47
N GLN A 286 3.90 3.23 -13.83
CA GLN A 286 5.32 3.60 -13.94
C GLN A 286 6.25 2.50 -13.43
N SER A 287 5.82 1.73 -12.43
CA SER A 287 6.58 0.62 -11.87
C SER A 287 6.79 -0.54 -12.84
N ALA A 288 6.15 -0.56 -14.01
CA ALA A 288 6.46 -1.50 -15.08
C ALA A 288 7.94 -1.44 -15.52
N GLY A 289 8.62 -0.29 -15.32
CA GLY A 289 10.07 -0.16 -15.52
C GLY A 289 10.93 -1.09 -14.65
N LEU A 290 10.37 -1.66 -13.58
CA LEU A 290 11.06 -2.63 -12.70
C LEU A 290 11.06 -4.07 -13.25
N VAL A 291 10.28 -4.37 -14.30
CA VAL A 291 10.18 -5.72 -14.88
C VAL A 291 11.53 -6.32 -15.23
N PRO A 292 12.46 -5.62 -15.92
CA PRO A 292 13.78 -6.17 -16.23
C PRO A 292 14.61 -6.52 -14.98
N LEU A 293 14.50 -5.69 -13.93
CA LEU A 293 15.17 -5.93 -12.65
C LEU A 293 14.60 -7.18 -11.96
N ILE A 294 13.27 -7.32 -11.93
CA ILE A 294 12.60 -8.49 -11.34
C ILE A 294 13.03 -9.77 -12.03
N LEU A 295 13.01 -9.79 -13.36
CA LEU A 295 13.37 -10.99 -14.13
C LEU A 295 14.85 -11.41 -13.97
N ARG A 296 15.74 -10.44 -13.70
CA ARG A 296 17.19 -10.72 -13.57
C ARG A 296 17.61 -11.06 -12.15
N SER A 297 16.95 -10.50 -11.12
CA SER A 297 17.50 -10.46 -9.77
C SER A 297 16.57 -10.98 -8.67
N VAL A 298 15.31 -11.28 -8.98
CA VAL A 298 14.35 -11.77 -7.98
C VAL A 298 14.15 -13.27 -8.13
N PRO A 299 14.09 -14.04 -7.02
CA PRO A 299 13.79 -15.48 -7.06
C PRO A 299 12.47 -15.77 -7.77
N THR A 300 12.40 -16.80 -8.61
CA THR A 300 11.28 -17.10 -9.54
C THR A 300 9.90 -17.01 -8.90
N ARG A 301 9.70 -17.62 -7.73
CA ARG A 301 8.38 -17.59 -7.06
C ARG A 301 7.93 -16.17 -6.66
N ALA A 302 8.88 -15.34 -6.20
CA ALA A 302 8.61 -13.95 -5.86
C ALA A 302 8.45 -13.11 -7.13
N ALA A 303 9.23 -13.39 -8.17
CA ALA A 303 9.15 -12.73 -9.47
C ALA A 303 7.77 -12.93 -10.10
N VAL A 304 7.22 -14.15 -10.11
CA VAL A 304 5.87 -14.43 -10.64
C VAL A 304 4.80 -13.61 -9.93
N ASP A 305 4.82 -13.55 -8.59
CA ASP A 305 3.85 -12.74 -7.83
C ASP A 305 4.04 -11.23 -8.07
N LEU A 306 5.28 -10.74 -8.10
CA LEU A 306 5.56 -9.33 -8.38
C LEU A 306 5.14 -8.94 -9.81
N LEU A 307 5.40 -9.78 -10.81
CA LEU A 307 4.97 -9.54 -12.18
C LEU A 307 3.45 -9.51 -12.29
N TYR A 308 2.74 -10.46 -11.63
CA TYR A 308 1.29 -10.41 -11.55
C TYR A 308 0.82 -9.13 -10.86
N HIS A 309 1.44 -8.73 -9.76
CA HIS A 309 1.11 -7.49 -9.06
C HIS A 309 1.33 -6.27 -9.94
N LEU A 310 2.46 -6.17 -10.64
CA LEU A 310 2.75 -5.07 -11.55
C LEU A 310 1.84 -5.05 -12.79
N SER A 311 1.29 -6.20 -13.21
CA SER A 311 0.30 -6.27 -14.28
C SER A 311 -1.10 -5.83 -13.85
N SER A 312 -1.36 -5.71 -12.54
CA SER A 312 -2.71 -5.43 -12.02
C SER A 312 -3.35 -4.15 -12.57
N PRO A 313 -2.64 -3.03 -12.85
CA PRO A 313 -3.24 -1.87 -13.49
C PRO A 313 -3.80 -2.19 -14.89
N VAL A 314 -3.04 -2.96 -15.69
CA VAL A 314 -3.50 -3.38 -17.02
C VAL A 314 -4.71 -4.30 -16.90
N LEU A 315 -4.67 -5.27 -15.96
CA LEU A 315 -5.79 -6.17 -15.71
C LEU A 315 -7.04 -5.40 -15.25
N ILE A 316 -6.90 -4.36 -14.42
CA ILE A 316 -8.01 -3.49 -13.99
C ILE A 316 -8.62 -2.76 -15.18
N LEU A 317 -7.81 -2.20 -16.08
CA LEU A 317 -8.32 -1.53 -17.29
C LEU A 317 -9.05 -2.52 -18.20
N LEU A 318 -8.50 -3.70 -18.45
CA LEU A 318 -9.14 -4.73 -19.25
C LEU A 318 -10.45 -5.21 -18.61
N THR A 319 -10.44 -5.50 -17.30
CA THR A 319 -11.63 -5.95 -16.59
C THR A 319 -12.70 -4.87 -16.48
N SER A 320 -12.35 -3.58 -16.54
CA SER A 320 -13.32 -2.47 -16.56
C SER A 320 -14.21 -2.47 -17.80
N LEU A 321 -13.81 -3.15 -18.87
CA LEU A 321 -14.59 -3.30 -20.10
C LEU A 321 -15.58 -4.47 -20.03
N LEU A 322 -15.40 -5.42 -19.10
CA LEU A 322 -16.24 -6.61 -18.97
C LEU A 322 -17.71 -6.30 -18.65
N PRO A 323 -18.07 -5.35 -17.76
CA PRO A 323 -19.47 -4.99 -17.52
C PRO A 323 -20.19 -4.54 -18.77
N LEU A 324 -19.54 -3.76 -19.63
CA LEU A 324 -20.11 -3.31 -20.90
C LEU A 324 -20.31 -4.49 -21.86
N SER A 325 -19.32 -5.35 -22.01
CA SER A 325 -19.42 -6.57 -22.84
C SER A 325 -20.53 -7.51 -22.34
N PHE A 326 -20.68 -7.65 -21.03
CA PHE A 326 -21.75 -8.43 -20.41
C PHE A 326 -23.14 -7.82 -20.72
N LEU A 327 -23.29 -6.48 -20.60
CA LEU A 327 -24.55 -5.80 -20.93
C LEU A 327 -24.93 -5.99 -22.41
N VAL A 328 -23.96 -5.90 -23.32
CA VAL A 328 -24.18 -6.13 -24.75
C VAL A 328 -24.62 -7.58 -25.00
N ALA A 329 -23.97 -8.56 -24.36
CA ALA A 329 -24.32 -9.96 -24.48
C ALA A 329 -25.73 -10.26 -23.93
N VAL A 330 -26.07 -9.69 -22.78
CA VAL A 330 -27.41 -9.83 -22.17
C VAL A 330 -28.48 -9.20 -23.07
N ALA A 331 -28.25 -8.00 -23.60
CA ALA A 331 -29.18 -7.35 -24.54
C ALA A 331 -29.39 -8.17 -25.82
N GLY A 332 -28.32 -8.67 -26.43
CA GLY A 332 -28.37 -9.53 -27.59
C GLY A 332 -29.14 -10.84 -27.34
N THR A 333 -28.87 -11.47 -26.18
CA THR A 333 -29.60 -12.69 -25.78
C THR A 333 -31.08 -12.42 -25.52
N ALA A 334 -31.39 -11.28 -24.86
CA ALA A 334 -32.76 -10.88 -24.60
C ALA A 334 -33.55 -10.67 -25.91
N ILE A 335 -32.96 -9.94 -26.87
CA ILE A 335 -33.55 -9.71 -28.19
C ILE A 335 -33.79 -11.05 -28.90
N GLY A 336 -32.80 -11.92 -28.95
CA GLY A 336 -32.94 -13.26 -29.57
C GLY A 336 -33.96 -14.18 -28.88
N SER A 337 -34.07 -14.08 -27.55
CA SER A 337 -35.07 -14.83 -26.78
C SER A 337 -36.50 -14.35 -27.06
N VAL A 338 -36.70 -13.03 -27.11
CA VAL A 338 -38.01 -12.47 -27.49
C VAL A 338 -38.41 -12.89 -28.89
N GLN A 339 -37.49 -12.82 -29.85
CA GLN A 339 -37.74 -13.25 -31.24
C GLN A 339 -38.05 -14.74 -31.35
N ALA A 340 -37.47 -15.57 -30.49
CA ALA A 340 -37.65 -17.02 -30.47
C ALA A 340 -38.76 -17.50 -29.53
N GLY A 341 -39.50 -16.63 -28.86
CA GLY A 341 -40.52 -16.97 -27.86
C GLY A 341 -40.00 -17.73 -26.65
N ARG A 342 -38.70 -17.55 -26.29
CA ARG A 342 -38.04 -18.22 -25.17
C ARG A 342 -38.04 -17.32 -23.92
N PRO A 343 -37.93 -17.90 -22.70
CA PRO A 343 -37.85 -17.10 -21.50
C PRO A 343 -36.61 -16.21 -21.53
N LEU A 344 -36.75 -14.93 -21.12
CA LEU A 344 -35.72 -13.90 -21.13
C LEU A 344 -34.57 -14.21 -20.19
N ILE A 345 -34.85 -14.85 -19.07
CA ILE A 345 -33.89 -15.11 -17.98
C ILE A 345 -34.00 -16.55 -17.52
N THR A 346 -32.90 -17.29 -17.51
CA THR A 346 -32.81 -18.58 -16.84
C THR A 346 -32.08 -18.41 -15.50
N PRO A 347 -32.33 -19.27 -14.49
CA PRO A 347 -31.64 -19.21 -13.20
C PRO A 347 -30.11 -19.17 -13.33
N MET A 348 -29.54 -19.81 -14.33
CA MET A 348 -28.12 -19.88 -14.60
C MET A 348 -27.49 -18.51 -14.86
N TRP A 349 -28.23 -17.59 -15.53
CA TRP A 349 -27.76 -16.24 -15.79
C TRP A 349 -27.67 -15.35 -14.55
N ILE A 350 -28.37 -15.70 -13.49
CA ILE A 350 -28.35 -14.99 -12.21
C ILE A 350 -27.35 -15.64 -11.25
N ILE A 351 -27.48 -16.94 -11.06
CA ILE A 351 -26.72 -17.69 -10.05
C ILE A 351 -25.22 -17.74 -10.40
N GLY A 352 -24.87 -18.02 -11.66
CA GLY A 352 -23.48 -18.14 -12.09
C GLY A 352 -22.65 -16.86 -11.84
N PRO A 353 -23.06 -15.71 -12.41
CA PRO A 353 -22.35 -14.44 -12.16
C PRO A 353 -22.35 -14.03 -10.69
N TYR A 354 -23.43 -14.27 -9.96
CA TYR A 354 -23.50 -13.99 -8.53
C TYR A 354 -22.46 -14.81 -7.75
N VAL A 355 -22.43 -16.12 -7.90
CA VAL A 355 -21.47 -16.99 -7.22
C VAL A 355 -20.05 -16.59 -7.57
N LEU A 356 -19.77 -16.36 -8.87
CA LEU A 356 -18.43 -15.98 -9.33
C LEU A 356 -17.96 -14.64 -8.72
N SER A 357 -18.84 -13.64 -8.65
CA SER A 357 -18.50 -12.29 -8.17
C SER A 357 -18.41 -12.21 -6.65
N PHE A 358 -19.28 -12.89 -5.92
CA PHE A 358 -19.45 -12.66 -4.49
C PHE A 358 -18.73 -13.67 -3.58
N THR A 359 -18.31 -14.84 -4.07
CA THR A 359 -17.62 -15.85 -3.24
C THR A 359 -16.34 -15.28 -2.58
N ALA A 360 -15.49 -14.61 -3.36
CA ALA A 360 -14.29 -13.99 -2.84
C ALA A 360 -14.61 -12.86 -1.84
N ALA A 361 -15.66 -12.08 -2.12
CA ALA A 361 -16.07 -10.97 -1.26
C ALA A 361 -16.55 -11.45 0.12
N TYR A 362 -17.22 -12.60 0.20
CA TYR A 362 -17.60 -13.17 1.50
C TYR A 362 -16.38 -13.60 2.33
N ALA A 363 -15.38 -14.20 1.69
CA ALA A 363 -14.12 -14.51 2.37
C ALA A 363 -13.45 -13.22 2.91
N TYR A 364 -13.47 -12.14 2.13
CA TYR A 364 -12.96 -10.83 2.54
C TYR A 364 -13.75 -10.24 3.71
N GLY A 365 -15.08 -10.27 3.66
CA GLY A 365 -15.94 -9.84 4.77
C GLY A 365 -15.67 -10.62 6.05
N PHE A 366 -15.47 -11.94 5.95
CA PHE A 366 -15.14 -12.76 7.09
C PHE A 366 -13.76 -12.44 7.69
N VAL A 367 -12.74 -12.15 6.86
CA VAL A 367 -11.42 -11.69 7.34
C VAL A 367 -11.55 -10.34 8.03
N TYR A 368 -12.27 -9.40 7.42
CA TYR A 368 -12.50 -8.09 8.01
C TYR A 368 -13.24 -8.16 9.34
N ARG A 369 -14.30 -9.00 9.44
CA ARG A 369 -15.03 -9.22 10.70
C ARG A 369 -14.14 -9.71 11.84
N ARG A 370 -13.09 -10.50 11.56
CA ARG A 370 -12.14 -10.95 12.57
C ARG A 370 -11.29 -9.80 13.13
N ARG A 371 -11.02 -8.80 12.34
CA ARG A 371 -10.27 -7.59 12.74
C ARG A 371 -11.16 -6.54 13.37
N GLU A 372 -12.40 -6.42 12.94
CA GLU A 372 -13.35 -5.45 13.44
C GLU A 372 -14.27 -6.09 14.48
N ARG A 373 -13.83 -6.04 15.73
CA ARG A 373 -14.60 -6.58 16.85
C ARG A 373 -15.95 -5.85 16.96
N GLY A 374 -17.05 -6.61 17.05
CA GLY A 374 -18.42 -6.06 17.09
C GLY A 374 -19.12 -5.97 15.72
N LEU A 375 -18.46 -6.28 14.61
CA LEU A 375 -19.14 -6.41 13.33
C LEU A 375 -19.94 -7.71 13.29
N GLY A 376 -21.29 -7.61 13.32
CA GLY A 376 -22.19 -8.76 13.23
C GLY A 376 -22.08 -9.47 11.87
N LEU A 377 -22.48 -10.75 11.83
CA LEU A 377 -22.38 -11.57 10.61
C LEU A 377 -23.19 -10.97 9.45
N LEU A 378 -24.43 -10.56 9.68
CA LEU A 378 -25.30 -9.97 8.65
C LEU A 378 -24.68 -8.69 8.07
N ARG A 379 -24.17 -7.80 8.94
CA ARG A 379 -23.47 -6.58 8.50
C ARG A 379 -22.20 -6.89 7.70
N SER A 380 -21.49 -7.95 8.05
CA SER A 380 -20.31 -8.40 7.30
C SER A 380 -20.69 -8.89 5.90
N ILE A 381 -21.79 -9.66 5.76
CA ILE A 381 -22.31 -10.11 4.48
C ILE A 381 -22.75 -8.93 3.62
N LEU A 382 -23.54 -8.00 4.17
CA LEU A 382 -23.96 -6.78 3.47
C LEU A 382 -22.77 -5.93 3.01
N LEU A 383 -21.76 -5.77 3.88
CA LEU A 383 -20.54 -5.05 3.56
C LEU A 383 -19.77 -5.71 2.41
N SER A 384 -19.76 -7.05 2.36
CA SER A 384 -19.14 -7.81 1.27
C SER A 384 -19.77 -7.51 -0.09
N HIS A 385 -21.10 -7.38 -0.13
CA HIS A 385 -21.80 -6.99 -1.36
C HIS A 385 -21.41 -5.57 -1.81
N VAL A 386 -21.45 -4.62 -0.88
CA VAL A 386 -21.09 -3.24 -1.18
C VAL A 386 -19.61 -3.10 -1.58
N PHE A 387 -18.74 -3.94 -1.04
CA PHE A 387 -17.31 -3.93 -1.35
C PHE A 387 -17.01 -4.26 -2.83
N ILE A 388 -17.83 -5.10 -3.46
CA ILE A 388 -17.72 -5.35 -4.92
C ILE A 388 -17.94 -4.05 -5.70
N PHE A 389 -19.02 -3.31 -5.35
CA PHE A 389 -19.30 -2.03 -6.01
C PHE A 389 -18.25 -0.95 -5.70
N TYR A 390 -17.66 -0.98 -4.49
CA TYR A 390 -16.53 -0.13 -4.16
C TYR A 390 -15.34 -0.34 -5.10
N GLY A 391 -15.13 -1.57 -5.58
CA GLY A 391 -14.09 -1.88 -6.56
C GLY A 391 -14.18 -1.07 -7.86
N TYR A 392 -15.37 -0.60 -8.26
CA TYR A 392 -15.54 0.25 -9.46
C TYR A 392 -14.85 1.61 -9.36
N ILE A 393 -14.51 2.05 -8.15
CA ILE A 393 -13.69 3.27 -7.93
C ILE A 393 -12.32 3.12 -8.62
N TRP A 394 -11.76 1.90 -8.61
CA TRP A 394 -10.50 1.63 -9.28
C TRP A 394 -10.60 1.70 -10.81
N PHE A 395 -11.77 1.43 -11.40
CA PHE A 395 -11.97 1.59 -12.84
C PHE A 395 -11.90 3.07 -13.23
N ALA A 396 -12.66 3.93 -12.54
CA ALA A 396 -12.64 5.37 -12.77
C ALA A 396 -11.24 5.96 -12.51
N ALA A 397 -10.59 5.55 -11.43
CA ALA A 397 -9.24 5.96 -11.08
C ALA A 397 -8.20 5.48 -12.11
N GLY A 398 -8.39 4.27 -12.65
CA GLY A 398 -7.51 3.66 -13.64
C GLY A 398 -7.49 4.44 -14.95
N TRP A 399 -8.66 4.70 -15.53
CA TRP A 399 -8.76 5.50 -16.76
C TRP A 399 -8.24 6.92 -16.58
N TRP A 400 -8.52 7.54 -15.43
CA TRP A 400 -7.97 8.86 -15.13
C TRP A 400 -6.45 8.83 -14.94
N GLY A 401 -5.90 7.81 -14.25
CA GLY A 401 -4.46 7.62 -14.07
C GLY A 401 -3.73 7.40 -15.39
N LEU A 402 -4.30 6.57 -16.28
CA LEU A 402 -3.77 6.34 -17.63
C LEU A 402 -3.77 7.63 -18.45
N TRP A 403 -4.88 8.37 -18.45
CA TRP A 403 -4.96 9.66 -19.15
C TRP A 403 -3.91 10.66 -18.63
N ARG A 404 -3.73 10.76 -17.32
CA ARG A 404 -2.69 11.61 -16.72
C ARG A 404 -1.29 11.23 -17.18
N MET A 405 -1.01 9.92 -17.25
CA MET A 405 0.29 9.40 -17.71
C MET A 405 0.52 9.77 -19.19
N LEU A 406 -0.46 9.55 -20.06
CA LEU A 406 -0.37 9.85 -21.50
C LEU A 406 -0.26 11.35 -21.77
N THR A 407 -0.81 12.21 -20.91
CA THR A 407 -0.72 13.68 -21.03
C THR A 407 0.47 14.30 -20.31
N GLY A 408 1.42 13.47 -19.82
CA GLY A 408 2.64 13.95 -19.15
C GLY A 408 2.41 14.65 -17.81
N LYS A 409 1.22 14.52 -17.17
CA LYS A 409 0.90 15.16 -15.88
C LYS A 409 1.52 14.36 -14.75
N GLN A 410 2.70 14.77 -14.31
CA GLN A 410 3.44 14.13 -13.20
C GLN A 410 3.32 14.87 -11.86
N THR A 411 2.53 15.95 -11.80
CA THR A 411 2.40 16.74 -10.58
C THR A 411 1.81 15.93 -9.42
N TRP A 412 2.47 15.97 -8.28
CA TRP A 412 1.99 15.38 -7.03
C TRP A 412 0.73 16.14 -6.55
N LEU A 413 -0.43 15.54 -6.78
CA LEU A 413 -1.69 16.06 -6.29
C LEU A 413 -1.85 15.65 -4.81
N LYS A 414 -1.52 16.55 -3.90
CA LYS A 414 -1.74 16.32 -2.47
C LYS A 414 -3.23 16.08 -2.19
N THR A 415 -3.55 15.09 -1.37
CA THR A 415 -4.90 14.90 -0.82
C THR A 415 -5.05 15.83 0.37
N ALA A 416 -5.91 16.85 0.28
CA ALA A 416 -6.18 17.77 1.38
C ALA A 416 -6.76 17.00 2.58
N ARG A 417 -6.23 17.27 3.77
CA ARG A 417 -6.74 16.73 5.05
C ARG A 417 -7.95 17.54 5.52
N THR A 418 -8.88 16.87 6.19
CA THR A 418 -10.10 17.50 6.74
C THR A 418 -10.04 17.55 8.26
#